data_e86efedd7ce1ecbf132fc5e54a119347
#
_entry.id   e86efedd7ce1ecbf132fc5e54a119347
#
_cell.length_a   1.000
_cell.length_b   1.000
_cell.length_c   1.000
_cell.angle_alpha   90.00
_cell.angle_beta   90.00
_cell.angle_gamma   90.00
#
_symmetry.space_group_name_H-M   'P 1'
#
loop_
_entity.id
_entity.type
_entity.pdbx_description
1 polymer ?
#
loop_
_entity_poly.entity_id
_entity_poly.type
_entity_poly.pdbx_seq_one_letter_code
_entity_poly.pdbx_strand_id
1 'polypeptide(L)'
;MLLSTSHRVAPGLLTVAAWDVLRDADVVTGTEDHRLRPVLADLDVTAETLSGSPAQIAAELLARAASATRPVVWLVGDDGDHPIISALAPALAQRAMTGSPPEVEVIPGSYDVPGARLLDVVAVMDRLRSPGGCPWDAEQTHRSLAPYLLEETHETLEAIETDDRDALREELGDLLLQVVFHARLGEEDTDRPWSVDDVAAGIVTKLVNRHPHVFGDAEVTGPEHVEANWERLKAQEKGRTSVLDGVPAGLPALAWTAKVVGRADRAGIDVEVVDVDLPEATTSEEVGGLLLGLAAAARRLGIDPETALREAARGLAGQVRERETS
;
A
#
# COMPACT_ATOMS: atom_id res chain seq x y z
N MET A 1 -30.36 10.10 16.17
CA MET A 1 -28.94 9.67 16.28
C MET A 1 -28.38 9.41 14.88
N LEU A 2 -27.10 9.66 14.66
CA LEU A 2 -26.38 9.35 13.42
C LEU A 2 -25.41 8.20 13.70
N LEU A 3 -25.64 7.03 13.13
CA LEU A 3 -24.72 5.89 13.27
C LEU A 3 -23.70 5.92 12.14
N SER A 4 -22.44 6.21 12.50
CA SER A 4 -21.33 6.23 11.57
C SER A 4 -20.57 4.91 11.62
N THR A 5 -20.34 4.29 10.47
CA THR A 5 -19.53 3.07 10.34
C THR A 5 -18.41 3.30 9.32
N SER A 6 -17.39 2.48 9.39
CA SER A 6 -16.32 2.45 8.40
C SER A 6 -16.49 1.25 7.47
N HIS A 7 -16.39 1.46 6.16
CA HIS A 7 -16.37 0.38 5.18
C HIS A 7 -15.11 -0.50 5.31
N ARG A 8 -14.11 -0.07 6.10
CA ARG A 8 -12.86 -0.80 6.39
C ARG A 8 -13.05 -1.86 7.48
N VAL A 9 -14.25 -1.91 8.09
CA VAL A 9 -14.60 -2.92 9.08
C VAL A 9 -15.74 -3.76 8.54
N ALA A 10 -15.69 -5.07 8.72
CA ALA A 10 -16.75 -5.97 8.23
C ALA A 10 -18.12 -5.55 8.79
N PRO A 11 -19.20 -5.61 8.00
CA PRO A 11 -20.56 -5.38 8.48
C PRO A 11 -20.85 -6.27 9.69
N GLY A 12 -21.43 -5.68 10.73
CA GLY A 12 -21.76 -6.42 11.95
C GLY A 12 -20.70 -6.38 13.06
N LEU A 13 -19.45 -5.99 12.77
CA LEU A 13 -18.46 -5.69 13.80
C LEU A 13 -18.69 -4.27 14.33
N LEU A 14 -19.76 -4.07 15.05
CA LEU A 14 -20.14 -2.78 15.64
C LEU A 14 -19.79 -2.74 17.12
N THR A 15 -19.65 -1.51 17.65
CA THR A 15 -19.52 -1.27 19.07
C THR A 15 -20.77 -1.76 19.84
N VAL A 16 -20.59 -2.11 21.10
CA VAL A 16 -21.73 -2.50 21.98
C VAL A 16 -22.77 -1.38 22.03
N ALA A 17 -22.34 -0.12 22.16
CA ALA A 17 -23.23 1.03 22.17
C ALA A 17 -24.07 1.15 20.89
N ALA A 18 -23.47 0.88 19.72
CA ALA A 18 -24.19 0.87 18.45
C ALA A 18 -25.25 -0.24 18.41
N TRP A 19 -24.90 -1.45 18.85
CA TRP A 19 -25.84 -2.57 18.91
C TRP A 19 -26.99 -2.33 19.88
N ASP A 20 -26.73 -1.77 21.06
CA ASP A 20 -27.75 -1.47 22.07
C ASP A 20 -28.76 -0.46 21.53
N VAL A 21 -28.31 0.56 20.82
CA VAL A 21 -29.19 1.55 20.20
C VAL A 21 -29.99 0.94 19.05
N LEU A 22 -29.34 0.15 18.15
CA LEU A 22 -30.02 -0.42 16.98
C LEU A 22 -31.15 -1.39 17.34
N ARG A 23 -31.06 -2.11 18.46
CA ARG A 23 -32.08 -3.06 18.92
C ARG A 23 -33.39 -2.39 19.34
N ASP A 24 -33.35 -1.14 19.78
CA ASP A 24 -34.50 -0.41 20.30
C ASP A 24 -34.73 0.92 19.58
N ALA A 25 -34.41 1.01 18.31
CA ALA A 25 -34.51 2.21 17.49
C ALA A 25 -35.41 1.99 16.25
N ASP A 26 -35.91 3.11 15.73
CA ASP A 26 -36.44 3.19 14.38
C ASP A 26 -35.26 3.48 13.43
N VAL A 27 -34.86 2.48 12.65
CA VAL A 27 -33.66 2.54 11.81
C VAL A 27 -34.03 3.01 10.41
N VAL A 28 -33.32 4.00 9.92
CA VAL A 28 -33.52 4.59 8.59
C VAL A 28 -32.23 4.80 7.84
N THR A 29 -32.29 4.75 6.52
CA THR A 29 -31.12 4.92 5.62
C THR A 29 -31.53 5.62 4.34
N GLY A 30 -30.56 6.13 3.57
CA GLY A 30 -30.78 6.77 2.27
C GLY A 30 -30.74 5.81 1.08
N THR A 31 -30.35 4.54 1.27
CA THR A 31 -30.18 3.56 0.19
C THR A 31 -30.74 2.19 0.54
N GLU A 32 -31.25 1.49 -0.49
CA GLU A 32 -31.68 0.09 -0.37
C GLU A 32 -30.48 -0.87 -0.18
N ASP A 33 -29.31 -0.50 -0.64
CA ASP A 33 -28.10 -1.35 -0.64
C ASP A 33 -27.18 -1.05 0.54
N HIS A 34 -27.71 -0.48 1.64
CA HIS A 34 -26.86 -0.18 2.79
C HIS A 34 -26.25 -1.46 3.38
N ARG A 35 -24.92 -1.49 3.54
CA ARG A 35 -24.11 -2.64 3.94
C ARG A 35 -24.52 -3.32 5.25
N LEU A 36 -25.16 -2.60 6.17
CA LEU A 36 -25.65 -3.16 7.43
C LEU A 36 -26.99 -3.88 7.30
N ARG A 37 -27.77 -3.71 6.23
CA ARG A 37 -29.10 -4.33 6.09
C ARG A 37 -29.10 -5.85 6.29
N PRO A 38 -28.20 -6.63 5.68
CA PRO A 38 -28.18 -8.09 5.90
C PRO A 38 -28.00 -8.45 7.37
N VAL A 39 -27.08 -7.76 8.05
CA VAL A 39 -26.79 -8.03 9.47
C VAL A 39 -27.91 -7.57 10.38
N LEU A 40 -28.60 -6.47 10.06
CA LEU A 40 -29.78 -6.01 10.79
C LEU A 40 -30.95 -6.98 10.62
N ALA A 41 -31.13 -7.55 9.43
CA ALA A 41 -32.15 -8.56 9.17
C ALA A 41 -31.96 -9.83 10.01
N ASP A 42 -30.71 -10.26 10.25
CA ASP A 42 -30.38 -11.38 11.12
C ASP A 42 -30.80 -11.15 12.60
N LEU A 43 -31.05 -9.90 12.96
CA LEU A 43 -31.48 -9.48 14.31
C LEU A 43 -32.95 -9.03 14.35
N ASP A 44 -33.72 -9.31 13.30
CA ASP A 44 -35.10 -8.85 13.14
C ASP A 44 -35.26 -7.31 13.17
N VAL A 45 -34.21 -6.55 12.86
CA VAL A 45 -34.23 -5.10 12.75
C VAL A 45 -34.39 -4.68 11.29
N THR A 46 -35.44 -3.94 10.98
CA THR A 46 -35.70 -3.45 9.63
C THR A 46 -35.23 -2.00 9.50
N ALA A 47 -34.42 -1.71 8.47
CA ALA A 47 -34.06 -0.34 8.11
C ALA A 47 -34.98 0.16 6.99
N GLU A 48 -35.69 1.24 7.23
CA GLU A 48 -36.53 1.89 6.23
C GLU A 48 -35.66 2.80 5.33
N THR A 49 -35.99 2.85 4.03
CA THR A 49 -35.31 3.76 3.11
C THR A 49 -36.08 5.06 2.98
N LEU A 50 -35.41 6.19 3.23
CA LEU A 50 -35.94 7.52 2.95
C LEU A 50 -35.42 8.02 1.60
N SER A 51 -36.35 8.51 0.77
CA SER A 51 -36.04 9.08 -0.53
C SER A 51 -36.41 10.56 -0.58
N GLY A 52 -35.61 11.36 -1.27
CA GLY A 52 -35.87 12.79 -1.44
C GLY A 52 -34.61 13.62 -1.54
N SER A 53 -34.75 14.95 -1.61
CA SER A 53 -33.60 15.84 -1.51
C SER A 53 -32.98 15.80 -0.10
N PRO A 54 -31.73 16.15 0.08
CA PRO A 54 -31.06 16.19 1.40
C PRO A 54 -31.85 17.00 2.44
N ALA A 55 -32.44 18.13 2.03
CA ALA A 55 -33.26 18.96 2.92
C ALA A 55 -34.58 18.29 3.30
N GLN A 56 -35.20 17.54 2.40
CA GLN A 56 -36.41 16.78 2.69
C GLN A 56 -36.15 15.64 3.66
N ILE A 57 -35.04 14.89 3.42
CA ILE A 57 -34.63 13.79 4.32
C ILE A 57 -34.33 14.35 5.73
N ALA A 58 -33.54 15.43 5.82
CA ALA A 58 -33.26 16.07 7.10
C ALA A 58 -34.50 16.53 7.84
N ALA A 59 -35.46 17.14 7.14
CA ALA A 59 -36.74 17.56 7.73
C ALA A 59 -37.59 16.38 8.23
N GLU A 60 -37.64 15.29 7.47
CA GLU A 60 -38.33 14.06 7.83
C GLU A 60 -37.70 13.39 9.05
N LEU A 61 -36.37 13.26 9.10
CA LEU A 61 -35.65 12.72 10.25
C LEU A 61 -35.96 13.48 11.53
N LEU A 62 -35.97 14.81 11.47
CA LEU A 62 -36.29 15.65 12.62
C LEU A 62 -37.79 15.60 12.99
N ALA A 63 -38.67 15.40 12.02
CA ALA A 63 -40.10 15.21 12.26
C ALA A 63 -40.38 13.89 12.99
N ARG A 64 -39.76 12.80 12.52
CA ARG A 64 -39.84 11.49 13.16
C ARG A 64 -39.25 11.54 14.58
N ALA A 65 -38.06 12.09 14.75
CA ALA A 65 -37.43 12.19 16.06
C ALA A 65 -38.26 12.99 17.08
N ALA A 66 -39.01 14.00 16.65
CA ALA A 66 -39.88 14.80 17.51
C ALA A 66 -41.16 14.07 17.98
N SER A 67 -41.61 13.08 17.24
CA SER A 67 -42.84 12.31 17.53
C SER A 67 -42.61 10.89 18.00
N ALA A 68 -41.38 10.41 17.87
CA ALA A 68 -40.98 9.03 18.16
C ALA A 68 -40.95 8.75 19.67
N THR A 69 -41.36 7.53 20.05
CA THR A 69 -41.21 6.98 21.41
C THR A 69 -39.88 6.24 21.59
N ARG A 70 -39.23 5.93 20.50
CA ARG A 70 -37.92 5.25 20.42
C ARG A 70 -36.92 6.16 19.68
N PRO A 71 -35.62 5.99 19.89
CA PRO A 71 -34.62 6.72 19.11
C PRO A 71 -34.77 6.48 17.61
N VAL A 72 -34.62 7.54 16.82
CA VAL A 72 -34.53 7.42 15.35
C VAL A 72 -33.02 7.40 14.99
N VAL A 73 -32.58 6.35 14.32
CA VAL A 73 -31.20 6.16 13.93
C VAL A 73 -31.08 6.25 12.42
N TRP A 74 -30.28 7.22 11.95
CA TRP A 74 -29.85 7.30 10.58
C TRP A 74 -28.57 6.50 10.40
N LEU A 75 -28.60 5.51 9.52
CA LEU A 75 -27.39 4.79 9.09
C LEU A 75 -26.66 5.64 8.06
N VAL A 76 -25.50 6.16 8.43
CA VAL A 76 -24.69 6.99 7.54
C VAL A 76 -24.07 6.10 6.46
N GLY A 77 -24.26 6.49 5.20
CA GLY A 77 -23.67 5.79 4.05
C GLY A 77 -22.15 5.85 4.01
N ASP A 78 -21.54 5.02 3.18
CA ASP A 78 -20.07 4.92 3.05
C ASP A 78 -19.42 6.20 2.53
N ASP A 79 -20.17 7.06 1.83
CA ASP A 79 -19.76 8.41 1.40
C ASP A 79 -19.87 9.47 2.50
N GLY A 80 -20.39 9.10 3.68
CA GLY A 80 -20.57 9.96 4.84
C GLY A 80 -21.82 10.81 4.81
N ASP A 81 -22.70 10.66 3.82
CA ASP A 81 -23.98 11.42 3.67
C ASP A 81 -23.83 12.93 3.90
N HIS A 82 -22.70 13.52 3.48
CA HIS A 82 -22.37 14.92 3.74
C HIS A 82 -23.49 15.92 3.40
N PRO A 83 -24.21 15.78 2.26
CA PRO A 83 -25.32 16.68 1.94
C PRO A 83 -26.48 16.61 2.94
N ILE A 84 -26.81 15.41 3.45
CA ILE A 84 -27.91 15.21 4.41
C ILE A 84 -27.49 15.76 5.78
N ILE A 85 -26.28 15.43 6.23
CA ILE A 85 -25.72 15.93 7.50
C ILE A 85 -25.60 17.45 7.49
N SER A 86 -25.18 18.04 6.39
CA SER A 86 -25.12 19.51 6.23
C SER A 86 -26.51 20.15 6.27
N ALA A 87 -27.54 19.46 5.80
CA ALA A 87 -28.92 19.96 5.83
C ALA A 87 -29.56 19.89 7.23
N LEU A 88 -29.05 19.03 8.12
CA LEU A 88 -29.59 18.91 9.49
C LEU A 88 -29.37 20.19 10.32
N ALA A 89 -28.23 20.86 10.23
CA ALA A 89 -27.94 22.04 11.03
C ALA A 89 -28.94 23.21 10.83
N PRO A 90 -29.24 23.66 9.60
CA PRO A 90 -30.24 24.70 9.37
C PRO A 90 -31.64 24.22 9.73
N ALA A 91 -32.00 22.94 9.52
CA ALA A 91 -33.28 22.40 9.89
C ALA A 91 -33.48 22.35 11.42
N LEU A 92 -32.45 22.03 12.19
CA LEU A 92 -32.45 22.13 13.67
C LEU A 92 -32.61 23.57 14.14
N ALA A 93 -31.87 24.52 13.53
CA ALA A 93 -31.95 25.94 13.87
C ALA A 93 -33.37 26.48 13.64
N GLN A 94 -34.00 26.09 12.54
CA GLN A 94 -35.38 26.49 12.25
C GLN A 94 -36.38 25.93 13.29
N ARG A 95 -36.23 24.67 13.71
CA ARG A 95 -37.07 24.07 14.77
C ARG A 95 -36.87 24.72 16.14
N ALA A 96 -35.64 25.10 16.46
CA ALA A 96 -35.33 25.79 17.69
C ALA A 96 -36.07 27.14 17.84
N MET A 97 -36.42 27.77 16.72
CA MET A 97 -37.22 29.01 16.73
C MET A 97 -38.72 28.79 17.09
N THR A 98 -39.19 27.55 16.90
CA THR A 98 -40.61 27.21 17.08
C THR A 98 -40.90 26.25 18.23
N GLY A 99 -39.86 25.72 18.85
CA GLY A 99 -39.96 24.77 19.95
C GLY A 99 -38.64 24.20 20.39
N SER A 100 -38.62 23.08 21.09
CA SER A 100 -37.39 22.35 21.43
C SER A 100 -37.02 21.43 20.28
N PRO A 101 -35.86 21.63 19.66
CA PRO A 101 -35.37 20.71 18.63
C PRO A 101 -34.96 19.35 19.28
N PRO A 102 -35.07 18.23 18.55
CA PRO A 102 -34.54 16.96 19.02
C PRO A 102 -33.02 17.05 19.16
N GLU A 103 -32.48 16.34 20.12
CA GLU A 103 -31.06 16.19 20.30
C GLU A 103 -30.48 15.30 19.18
N VAL A 104 -29.32 15.69 18.62
CA VAL A 104 -28.61 14.92 17.63
C VAL A 104 -27.31 14.45 18.22
N GLU A 105 -27.17 13.13 18.29
CA GLU A 105 -25.96 12.44 18.75
C GLU A 105 -25.35 11.64 17.62
N VAL A 106 -24.00 11.60 17.56
CA VAL A 106 -23.25 10.75 16.64
C VAL A 106 -22.74 9.54 17.42
N ILE A 107 -23.14 8.36 16.95
CA ILE A 107 -22.70 7.09 17.54
C ILE A 107 -21.69 6.45 16.59
N PRO A 108 -20.43 6.31 17.00
CA PRO A 108 -19.47 5.55 16.22
C PRO A 108 -19.80 4.05 16.31
N GLY A 109 -20.25 3.49 15.20
CA GLY A 109 -20.54 2.07 15.07
C GLY A 109 -19.29 1.22 14.98
N SER A 110 -18.20 1.75 14.40
CA SER A 110 -16.91 1.08 14.30
C SER A 110 -15.76 2.09 14.32
N TYR A 111 -14.56 1.61 14.62
CA TYR A 111 -13.33 2.40 14.62
C TYR A 111 -12.31 1.78 13.69
N ASP A 112 -11.60 2.61 12.94
CA ASP A 112 -10.46 2.19 12.14
C ASP A 112 -9.24 1.92 13.02
N VAL A 113 -8.48 0.90 12.65
CA VAL A 113 -7.14 0.67 13.19
C VAL A 113 -6.11 1.46 12.37
N PRO A 114 -4.92 1.79 12.94
CA PRO A 114 -3.83 2.38 12.15
C PRO A 114 -3.53 1.53 10.91
N GLY A 115 -3.41 2.19 9.76
CA GLY A 115 -3.19 1.51 8.47
C GLY A 115 -4.47 1.14 7.71
N ALA A 116 -5.65 1.24 8.31
CA ALA A 116 -6.91 0.89 7.65
C ALA A 116 -7.17 1.67 6.35
N ARG A 117 -6.56 2.85 6.17
CA ARG A 117 -6.63 3.63 4.92
C ARG A 117 -6.09 2.89 3.69
N LEU A 118 -5.25 1.88 3.88
CA LEU A 118 -4.78 1.03 2.77
C LEU A 118 -5.95 0.31 2.08
N LEU A 119 -7.01 -0.01 2.80
CA LEU A 119 -8.22 -0.62 2.24
C LEU A 119 -8.97 0.35 1.31
N ASP A 120 -8.84 1.67 1.51
CA ASP A 120 -9.43 2.65 0.58
C ASP A 120 -8.76 2.57 -0.80
N VAL A 121 -7.43 2.43 -0.83
CA VAL A 121 -6.69 2.32 -2.09
C VAL A 121 -7.10 1.04 -2.83
N VAL A 122 -7.27 -0.06 -2.10
CA VAL A 122 -7.74 -1.33 -2.67
C VAL A 122 -9.16 -1.19 -3.24
N ALA A 123 -10.08 -0.61 -2.47
CA ALA A 123 -11.46 -0.42 -2.90
C ALA A 123 -11.59 0.54 -4.09
N VAL A 124 -10.81 1.61 -4.12
CA VAL A 124 -10.77 2.57 -5.25
C VAL A 124 -10.24 1.87 -6.50
N MET A 125 -9.16 1.11 -6.42
CA MET A 125 -8.59 0.38 -7.55
C MET A 125 -9.57 -0.68 -8.08
N ASP A 126 -10.23 -1.43 -7.22
CA ASP A 126 -11.27 -2.37 -7.64
C ASP A 126 -12.40 -1.64 -8.38
N ARG A 127 -12.86 -0.49 -7.88
CA ARG A 127 -13.89 0.31 -8.55
C ARG A 127 -13.45 0.83 -9.91
N LEU A 128 -12.19 1.28 -10.04
CA LEU A 128 -11.64 1.78 -11.31
C LEU A 128 -11.57 0.69 -12.39
N ARG A 129 -11.26 -0.55 -12.02
CA ARG A 129 -11.17 -1.68 -12.96
C ARG A 129 -12.47 -2.47 -13.15
N SER A 130 -13.47 -2.23 -12.32
CA SER A 130 -14.76 -2.92 -12.42
C SER A 130 -15.64 -2.35 -13.54
N PRO A 131 -16.66 -3.08 -14.03
CA PRO A 131 -17.58 -2.58 -15.05
C PRO A 131 -18.19 -1.21 -14.66
N GLY A 132 -18.08 -0.25 -15.59
CA GLY A 132 -18.47 1.14 -15.37
C GLY A 132 -17.44 1.97 -14.58
N GLY A 133 -16.21 1.45 -14.40
CA GLY A 133 -15.06 2.17 -13.90
C GLY A 133 -14.33 2.97 -14.98
N CYS A 134 -13.01 3.11 -14.87
CA CYS A 134 -12.19 3.87 -15.80
C CYS A 134 -11.80 3.02 -17.02
N PRO A 135 -12.11 3.46 -18.24
CA PRO A 135 -11.74 2.72 -19.45
C PRO A 135 -10.21 2.54 -19.61
N TRP A 136 -9.43 3.54 -19.21
CA TRP A 136 -7.97 3.47 -19.29
C TRP A 136 -7.41 2.41 -18.32
N ASP A 137 -7.86 2.42 -17.07
CA ASP A 137 -7.42 1.43 -16.09
C ASP A 137 -7.81 0.00 -16.51
N ALA A 138 -8.98 -0.17 -17.13
CA ALA A 138 -9.47 -1.47 -17.61
C ALA A 138 -8.59 -2.09 -18.71
N GLU A 139 -7.88 -1.28 -19.50
CA GLU A 139 -7.01 -1.74 -20.59
C GLU A 139 -5.58 -2.07 -20.13
N GLN A 140 -5.20 -1.66 -18.91
CA GLN A 140 -3.83 -1.87 -18.44
C GLN A 140 -3.49 -3.34 -18.20
N THR A 141 -2.21 -3.65 -18.38
CA THR A 141 -1.59 -4.94 -18.11
C THR A 141 -0.35 -4.75 -17.24
N HIS A 142 0.16 -5.82 -16.63
CA HIS A 142 1.46 -5.77 -15.92
C HIS A 142 2.59 -5.15 -16.76
N ARG A 143 2.57 -5.40 -18.07
CA ARG A 143 3.61 -4.92 -19.00
C ARG A 143 3.42 -3.44 -19.33
N SER A 144 2.18 -2.96 -19.53
CA SER A 144 1.92 -1.56 -19.84
C SER A 144 2.20 -0.64 -18.65
N LEU A 145 2.07 -1.15 -17.42
CA LEU A 145 2.36 -0.42 -16.18
C LEU A 145 3.85 -0.40 -15.80
N ALA A 146 4.68 -1.30 -16.37
CA ALA A 146 6.09 -1.36 -16.01
C ALA A 146 6.88 -0.05 -16.20
N PRO A 147 6.64 0.78 -17.25
CA PRO A 147 7.29 2.09 -17.37
C PRO A 147 6.92 3.04 -16.21
N TYR A 148 5.66 3.10 -15.83
CA TYR A 148 5.20 3.93 -14.70
C TYR A 148 5.83 3.49 -13.38
N LEU A 149 5.86 2.19 -13.07
CA LEU A 149 6.53 1.68 -11.87
C LEU A 149 8.01 2.11 -11.81
N LEU A 150 8.69 2.18 -12.96
CA LEU A 150 10.07 2.65 -13.03
C LEU A 150 10.16 4.16 -12.79
N GLU A 151 9.23 4.94 -13.35
CA GLU A 151 9.11 6.38 -13.18
C GLU A 151 8.90 6.73 -11.70
N GLU A 152 7.86 6.20 -11.07
CA GLU A 152 7.57 6.42 -9.63
C GLU A 152 8.74 6.02 -8.72
N THR A 153 9.47 4.96 -9.11
CA THR A 153 10.68 4.55 -8.38
C THR A 153 11.76 5.62 -8.45
N HIS A 154 11.96 6.27 -9.61
CA HIS A 154 12.96 7.32 -9.77
C HIS A 154 12.54 8.62 -9.07
N GLU A 155 11.26 9.00 -9.12
CA GLU A 155 10.72 10.17 -8.44
C GLU A 155 10.81 10.01 -6.91
N THR A 156 10.50 8.81 -6.40
CA THR A 156 10.77 8.48 -4.99
C THR A 156 12.24 8.64 -4.61
N LEU A 157 13.18 8.18 -5.45
CA LEU A 157 14.62 8.33 -5.21
C LEU A 157 15.03 9.79 -5.22
N GLU A 158 14.54 10.59 -6.17
CA GLU A 158 14.81 12.04 -6.24
C GLU A 158 14.31 12.77 -4.99
N ALA A 159 13.10 12.45 -4.52
CA ALA A 159 12.55 13.01 -3.29
C ALA A 159 13.39 12.66 -2.05
N ILE A 160 13.98 11.45 -1.99
CA ILE A 160 14.91 11.06 -0.93
C ILE A 160 16.23 11.84 -1.04
N GLU A 161 16.80 11.95 -2.24
CA GLU A 161 18.09 12.61 -2.48
C GLU A 161 18.01 14.12 -2.21
N THR A 162 16.86 14.74 -2.46
CA THR A 162 16.61 16.17 -2.22
C THR A 162 16.09 16.48 -0.81
N ASP A 163 15.87 15.45 0.02
CA ASP A 163 15.27 15.56 1.37
C ASP A 163 13.89 16.26 1.35
N ASP A 164 13.14 16.10 0.24
CA ASP A 164 11.78 16.63 0.09
C ASP A 164 10.75 15.66 0.69
N ARG A 165 10.30 15.97 1.91
CA ARG A 165 9.38 15.12 2.67
C ARG A 165 7.97 15.08 2.11
N ASP A 166 7.52 16.16 1.46
CA ASP A 166 6.17 16.22 0.88
C ASP A 166 6.12 15.45 -0.43
N ALA A 167 7.11 15.64 -1.31
CA ALA A 167 7.28 14.83 -2.49
C ALA A 167 7.45 13.34 -2.13
N LEU A 168 8.32 13.00 -1.17
CA LEU A 168 8.50 11.60 -0.75
C LEU A 168 7.19 10.93 -0.29
N ARG A 169 6.31 11.67 0.39
CA ARG A 169 5.00 11.14 0.78
C ARG A 169 4.10 10.89 -0.42
N GLU A 170 4.12 11.77 -1.41
CA GLU A 170 3.37 11.67 -2.66
C GLU A 170 3.84 10.46 -3.47
N GLU A 171 5.13 10.37 -3.76
CA GLU A 171 5.73 9.30 -4.56
C GLU A 171 5.60 7.92 -3.92
N LEU A 172 5.66 7.83 -2.59
CA LEU A 172 5.34 6.58 -1.88
C LEU A 172 3.87 6.19 -2.06
N GLY A 173 2.96 7.15 -2.23
CA GLY A 173 1.56 6.90 -2.60
C GLY A 173 1.45 6.30 -3.99
N ASP A 174 2.20 6.80 -4.97
CA ASP A 174 2.20 6.31 -6.35
C ASP A 174 2.88 4.93 -6.47
N LEU A 175 3.94 4.67 -5.71
CA LEU A 175 4.46 3.31 -5.58
C LEU A 175 3.43 2.35 -4.94
N LEU A 176 2.67 2.79 -3.93
CA LEU A 176 1.60 1.99 -3.34
C LEU A 176 0.48 1.72 -4.37
N LEU A 177 0.11 2.72 -5.18
CA LEU A 177 -0.82 2.56 -6.30
C LEU A 177 -0.35 1.47 -7.25
N GLN A 178 0.93 1.46 -7.64
CA GLN A 178 1.49 0.40 -8.51
C GLN A 178 1.35 -0.98 -7.89
N VAL A 179 1.60 -1.12 -6.58
CA VAL A 179 1.45 -2.41 -5.87
C VAL A 179 0.00 -2.88 -5.93
N VAL A 180 -0.95 -2.02 -5.60
CA VAL A 180 -2.38 -2.37 -5.55
C VAL A 180 -2.93 -2.62 -6.96
N PHE A 181 -2.51 -1.83 -7.95
CA PHE A 181 -2.90 -2.03 -9.35
C PHE A 181 -2.43 -3.40 -9.88
N HIS A 182 -1.18 -3.73 -9.67
CA HIS A 182 -0.65 -5.03 -10.05
C HIS A 182 -1.33 -6.18 -9.32
N ALA A 183 -1.69 -6.00 -8.04
CA ALA A 183 -2.43 -7.00 -7.28
C ALA A 183 -3.84 -7.21 -7.86
N ARG A 184 -4.53 -6.12 -8.19
CA ARG A 184 -5.86 -6.18 -8.81
C ARG A 184 -5.84 -6.84 -10.20
N LEU A 185 -4.76 -6.64 -10.97
CA LEU A 185 -4.52 -7.41 -12.21
C LEU A 185 -4.30 -8.89 -11.94
N GLY A 186 -3.59 -9.21 -10.84
CA GLY A 186 -3.34 -10.58 -10.43
C GLY A 186 -4.62 -11.36 -10.10
N GLU A 187 -5.65 -10.70 -9.60
CA GLU A 187 -6.97 -11.32 -9.35
C GLU A 187 -7.68 -11.77 -10.63
N GLU A 188 -7.34 -11.16 -11.77
CA GLU A 188 -7.92 -11.49 -13.09
C GLU A 188 -7.24 -12.67 -13.76
N ASP A 189 -6.14 -13.20 -13.21
CA ASP A 189 -5.48 -14.40 -13.73
C ASP A 189 -6.37 -15.63 -13.50
N THR A 190 -6.78 -16.27 -14.60
CA THR A 190 -7.69 -17.42 -14.57
C THR A 190 -7.05 -18.70 -14.07
N ASP A 191 -5.72 -18.83 -14.16
CA ASP A 191 -4.99 -20.03 -13.80
C ASP A 191 -4.47 -19.99 -12.36
N ARG A 192 -3.94 -18.85 -11.96
CA ARG A 192 -3.34 -18.63 -10.65
C ARG A 192 -3.64 -17.23 -10.11
N PRO A 193 -4.89 -16.94 -9.75
CA PRO A 193 -5.23 -15.64 -9.21
C PRO A 193 -4.50 -15.38 -7.88
N TRP A 194 -4.13 -14.13 -7.66
CA TRP A 194 -3.53 -13.65 -6.42
C TRP A 194 -3.95 -12.21 -6.18
N SER A 195 -4.08 -11.83 -4.92
CA SER A 195 -4.59 -10.54 -4.47
C SER A 195 -3.54 -9.72 -3.73
N VAL A 196 -3.92 -8.53 -3.30
CA VAL A 196 -3.10 -7.70 -2.40
C VAL A 196 -2.85 -8.40 -1.05
N ASP A 197 -3.78 -9.24 -0.59
CA ASP A 197 -3.61 -10.03 0.63
C ASP A 197 -2.50 -11.07 0.49
N ASP A 198 -2.37 -11.70 -0.68
CA ASP A 198 -1.26 -12.62 -0.96
C ASP A 198 0.08 -11.90 -0.99
N VAL A 199 0.12 -10.69 -1.56
CA VAL A 199 1.33 -9.83 -1.55
C VAL A 199 1.71 -9.47 -0.12
N ALA A 200 0.73 -9.01 0.68
CA ALA A 200 0.94 -8.64 2.08
C ALA A 200 1.35 -9.84 2.93
N ALA A 201 0.66 -10.98 2.83
CA ALA A 201 1.00 -12.21 3.55
C ALA A 201 2.41 -12.70 3.18
N GLY A 202 2.77 -12.63 1.91
CA GLY A 202 4.10 -13.01 1.43
C GLY A 202 5.21 -12.17 2.03
N ILE A 203 5.06 -10.84 2.09
CA ILE A 203 6.09 -9.97 2.70
C ILE A 203 6.12 -10.12 4.22
N VAL A 204 4.98 -10.24 4.89
CA VAL A 204 4.91 -10.48 6.34
C VAL A 204 5.66 -11.76 6.70
N THR A 205 5.38 -12.86 6.00
CA THR A 205 6.07 -14.14 6.21
C THR A 205 7.59 -13.99 6.06
N LYS A 206 8.06 -13.30 5.01
CA LYS A 206 9.50 -13.02 4.83
C LYS A 206 10.09 -12.20 5.97
N LEU A 207 9.40 -11.15 6.41
CA LEU A 207 9.88 -10.28 7.47
C LEU A 207 9.98 -11.04 8.80
N VAL A 208 8.95 -11.79 9.17
CA VAL A 208 8.93 -12.61 10.40
C VAL A 208 10.06 -13.64 10.38
N ASN A 209 10.18 -14.41 9.30
CA ASN A 209 11.18 -15.47 9.19
C ASN A 209 12.63 -14.93 9.20
N ARG A 210 12.86 -13.73 8.66
CA ARG A 210 14.20 -13.14 8.56
C ARG A 210 14.59 -12.27 9.75
N HIS A 211 13.68 -12.07 10.72
CA HIS A 211 13.95 -11.37 11.96
C HIS A 211 13.70 -12.25 13.19
N PRO A 212 14.34 -13.43 13.28
CA PRO A 212 14.12 -14.35 14.42
C PRO A 212 14.58 -13.75 15.75
N HIS A 213 15.35 -12.67 15.74
CA HIS A 213 15.73 -11.89 16.92
C HIS A 213 14.64 -10.93 17.40
N VAL A 214 13.59 -10.70 16.61
CA VAL A 214 12.41 -9.88 16.98
C VAL A 214 11.19 -10.74 17.23
N PHE A 215 10.99 -11.76 16.41
CA PHE A 215 9.79 -12.60 16.40
C PHE A 215 10.04 -14.03 16.96
N GLY A 216 11.25 -14.33 17.41
CA GLY A 216 11.65 -15.61 18.00
C GLY A 216 12.71 -15.38 19.09
N ASP A 217 13.52 -16.40 19.36
CA ASP A 217 14.48 -16.43 20.47
C ASP A 217 15.95 -16.25 20.03
N ALA A 218 16.22 -15.84 18.79
CA ALA A 218 17.58 -15.67 18.30
C ALA A 218 18.23 -14.41 18.89
N GLU A 219 19.46 -14.54 19.38
CA GLU A 219 20.24 -13.39 19.86
C GLU A 219 21.09 -12.81 18.73
N VAL A 220 21.21 -11.48 18.69
CA VAL A 220 22.07 -10.74 17.77
C VAL A 220 22.93 -9.74 18.54
N THR A 221 24.18 -9.58 18.09
CA THR A 221 25.17 -8.72 18.75
C THR A 221 25.29 -7.31 18.14
N GLY A 222 24.61 -7.09 16.99
CA GLY A 222 24.62 -5.80 16.31
C GLY A 222 24.05 -5.85 14.90
N PRO A 223 24.00 -4.71 14.19
CA PRO A 223 23.44 -4.61 12.84
C PRO A 223 24.10 -5.54 11.82
N GLU A 224 25.42 -5.69 11.88
CA GLU A 224 26.19 -6.56 10.97
C GLU A 224 25.78 -8.03 11.12
N HIS A 225 25.52 -8.49 12.36
CA HIS A 225 25.04 -9.84 12.61
C HIS A 225 23.61 -10.05 12.08
N VAL A 226 22.77 -9.03 12.14
CA VAL A 226 21.41 -9.03 11.54
C VAL A 226 21.51 -9.18 10.03
N GLU A 227 22.36 -8.40 9.36
CA GLU A 227 22.55 -8.45 7.91
C GLU A 227 23.07 -9.81 7.44
N ALA A 228 24.08 -10.36 8.12
CA ALA A 228 24.63 -11.69 7.82
C ALA A 228 23.55 -12.80 7.96
N ASN A 229 22.76 -12.76 9.04
CA ASN A 229 21.66 -13.69 9.23
C ASN A 229 20.57 -13.55 8.18
N TRP A 230 20.23 -12.32 7.79
CA TRP A 230 19.26 -12.04 6.74
C TRP A 230 19.63 -12.69 5.40
N GLU A 231 20.88 -12.47 4.94
CA GLU A 231 21.34 -13.04 3.67
C GLU A 231 21.42 -14.58 3.74
N ARG A 232 21.82 -15.16 4.87
CA ARG A 232 21.85 -16.61 5.08
C ARG A 232 20.43 -17.20 5.00
N LEU A 233 19.46 -16.63 5.69
CA LEU A 233 18.06 -17.08 5.68
C LEU A 233 17.44 -16.95 4.29
N LYS A 234 17.71 -15.84 3.61
CA LYS A 234 17.26 -15.59 2.24
C LYS A 234 17.84 -16.58 1.22
N ALA A 235 19.07 -17.04 1.43
CA ALA A 235 19.67 -18.07 0.59
C ALA A 235 18.98 -19.43 0.78
N GLN A 236 18.68 -19.79 2.03
CA GLN A 236 18.02 -21.06 2.38
C GLN A 236 16.59 -21.12 1.82
N GLU A 237 15.79 -20.03 1.95
CA GLU A 237 14.40 -19.99 1.48
C GLU A 237 14.25 -20.24 -0.03
N LYS A 238 15.21 -19.81 -0.83
CA LYS A 238 15.10 -19.82 -2.30
C LYS A 238 15.75 -21.02 -2.97
N GLY A 239 16.40 -21.93 -2.22
CA GLY A 239 17.12 -23.08 -2.80
C GLY A 239 18.13 -22.62 -3.87
N ARG A 240 18.85 -21.50 -3.63
CA ARG A 240 19.76 -20.89 -4.59
C ARG A 240 20.90 -21.84 -4.91
N THR A 241 21.21 -21.97 -6.20
CA THR A 241 22.33 -22.74 -6.72
C THR A 241 23.56 -21.88 -6.92
N SER A 242 23.40 -20.57 -7.04
CA SER A 242 24.46 -19.57 -7.15
C SER A 242 24.24 -18.41 -6.16
N VAL A 243 25.32 -17.85 -5.62
CA VAL A 243 25.29 -16.61 -4.81
C VAL A 243 24.69 -15.45 -5.60
N LEU A 244 24.75 -15.49 -6.92
CA LEU A 244 24.22 -14.46 -7.81
C LEU A 244 22.70 -14.60 -8.09
N ASP A 245 22.08 -15.71 -7.68
CA ASP A 245 20.65 -15.91 -7.93
C ASP A 245 19.81 -14.82 -7.28
N GLY A 246 18.86 -14.27 -8.07
CA GLY A 246 17.98 -13.21 -7.66
C GLY A 246 18.62 -11.81 -7.62
N VAL A 247 19.77 -11.60 -8.28
CA VAL A 247 20.23 -10.26 -8.68
C VAL A 247 19.50 -9.88 -9.95
N PRO A 248 18.65 -8.82 -9.96
CA PRO A 248 17.90 -8.44 -11.15
C PRO A 248 18.84 -8.00 -12.27
N ALA A 249 18.70 -8.61 -13.45
CA ALA A 249 19.54 -8.29 -14.60
C ALA A 249 19.29 -6.88 -15.19
N GLY A 250 18.13 -6.28 -14.86
CA GLY A 250 17.74 -4.95 -15.32
C GLY A 250 18.29 -3.79 -14.48
N LEU A 251 19.02 -4.04 -13.40
CA LEU A 251 19.66 -2.97 -12.63
C LEU A 251 20.62 -2.16 -13.50
N PRO A 252 20.82 -0.83 -13.23
CA PRO A 252 21.93 -0.07 -13.80
C PRO A 252 23.25 -0.80 -13.59
N ALA A 253 24.17 -0.72 -14.59
CA ALA A 253 25.38 -1.54 -14.59
C ALA A 253 26.24 -1.37 -13.34
N LEU A 254 26.37 -0.15 -12.83
CA LEU A 254 27.13 0.13 -11.62
C LEU A 254 26.51 -0.54 -10.38
N ALA A 255 25.19 -0.41 -10.20
CA ALA A 255 24.47 -1.03 -9.11
C ALA A 255 24.49 -2.58 -9.20
N TRP A 256 24.40 -3.10 -10.42
CA TRP A 256 24.51 -4.54 -10.67
C TRP A 256 25.90 -5.06 -10.36
N THR A 257 26.96 -4.36 -10.82
CA THR A 257 28.36 -4.70 -10.54
C THR A 257 28.64 -4.72 -9.04
N ALA A 258 28.22 -3.68 -8.31
CA ALA A 258 28.40 -3.61 -6.86
C ALA A 258 27.74 -4.80 -6.14
N LYS A 259 26.54 -5.25 -6.61
CA LYS A 259 25.88 -6.45 -6.05
C LYS A 259 26.62 -7.74 -6.38
N VAL A 260 27.15 -7.89 -7.60
CA VAL A 260 27.92 -9.08 -8.01
C VAL A 260 29.20 -9.20 -7.19
N VAL A 261 29.99 -8.13 -7.15
CA VAL A 261 31.26 -8.08 -6.37
C VAL A 261 30.96 -8.35 -4.88
N GLY A 262 30.08 -7.58 -4.26
CA GLY A 262 29.80 -7.73 -2.84
C GLY A 262 29.20 -9.10 -2.45
N ARG A 263 28.59 -9.85 -3.38
CA ARG A 263 28.16 -11.23 -3.13
C ARG A 263 29.29 -12.23 -3.30
N ALA A 264 30.18 -12.02 -4.28
CA ALA A 264 31.39 -12.83 -4.45
C ALA A 264 32.27 -12.71 -3.21
N ASP A 265 32.53 -11.49 -2.75
CA ASP A 265 33.37 -11.21 -1.55
C ASP A 265 32.81 -11.92 -0.31
N ARG A 266 31.50 -11.78 -0.03
CA ARG A 266 30.88 -12.44 1.12
C ARG A 266 30.88 -13.97 1.03
N ALA A 267 30.95 -14.51 -0.16
CA ALA A 267 31.05 -15.95 -0.40
C ALA A 267 32.52 -16.45 -0.40
N GLY A 268 33.49 -15.56 -0.26
CA GLY A 268 34.90 -15.90 -0.36
C GLY A 268 35.33 -16.32 -1.76
N ILE A 269 34.61 -15.91 -2.80
CA ILE A 269 34.89 -16.20 -4.19
C ILE A 269 35.77 -15.07 -4.72
N ASP A 270 37.04 -15.37 -4.95
CA ASP A 270 37.99 -14.45 -5.55
C ASP A 270 37.66 -14.23 -7.03
N VAL A 271 37.59 -12.98 -7.48
CA VAL A 271 37.26 -12.61 -8.86
C VAL A 271 38.30 -11.65 -9.43
N GLU A 272 38.58 -11.82 -10.71
CA GLU A 272 39.55 -10.97 -11.39
C GLU A 272 38.90 -9.65 -11.82
N VAL A 273 39.22 -8.57 -11.10
CA VAL A 273 38.88 -7.20 -11.48
C VAL A 273 40.15 -6.40 -11.69
N VAL A 274 40.07 -5.37 -12.51
CA VAL A 274 41.18 -4.41 -12.63
C VAL A 274 41.39 -3.76 -11.27
N ASP A 275 42.59 -3.92 -10.73
CA ASP A 275 42.93 -3.28 -9.46
C ASP A 275 43.02 -1.76 -9.65
N VAL A 276 42.27 -1.03 -8.83
CA VAL A 276 42.29 0.42 -8.78
C VAL A 276 42.71 0.82 -7.37
N ASP A 277 43.93 1.23 -7.23
CA ASP A 277 44.48 1.68 -5.94
C ASP A 277 43.82 3.00 -5.53
N LEU A 278 42.89 2.92 -4.58
CA LEU A 278 42.26 4.06 -3.94
C LEU A 278 42.76 4.15 -2.49
N PRO A 279 43.27 5.32 -2.06
CA PRO A 279 43.65 5.53 -0.66
C PRO A 279 42.49 5.27 0.30
N GLU A 280 42.77 4.74 1.49
CA GLU A 280 41.71 4.45 2.51
C GLU A 280 40.87 5.67 2.88
N ALA A 281 41.40 6.87 2.74
CA ALA A 281 40.72 8.14 3.02
C ALA A 281 39.92 8.70 1.83
N THR A 282 39.79 7.94 0.72
CA THR A 282 39.08 8.39 -0.48
C THR A 282 37.60 8.64 -0.17
N THR A 283 37.14 9.82 -0.50
CA THR A 283 35.77 10.27 -0.25
C THR A 283 34.80 9.81 -1.38
N SER A 284 33.51 9.83 -1.09
CA SER A 284 32.46 9.56 -2.10
C SER A 284 32.52 10.57 -3.26
N GLU A 285 32.89 11.84 -2.99
CA GLU A 285 33.06 12.88 -4.01
C GLU A 285 34.21 12.55 -4.97
N GLU A 286 35.34 12.09 -4.44
CA GLU A 286 36.52 11.69 -5.26
C GLU A 286 36.18 10.46 -6.12
N VAL A 287 35.54 9.44 -5.57
CA VAL A 287 35.07 8.28 -6.35
C VAL A 287 34.06 8.72 -7.42
N GLY A 288 33.11 9.58 -7.10
CA GLY A 288 32.13 10.14 -8.04
C GLY A 288 32.85 10.89 -9.19
N GLY A 289 33.87 11.69 -8.86
CA GLY A 289 34.67 12.40 -9.84
C GLY A 289 35.44 11.46 -10.80
N LEU A 290 36.00 10.36 -10.30
CA LEU A 290 36.66 9.35 -11.11
C LEU A 290 35.69 8.64 -12.05
N LEU A 291 34.52 8.24 -11.54
CA LEU A 291 33.49 7.59 -12.34
C LEU A 291 32.95 8.51 -13.43
N LEU A 292 32.69 9.80 -13.09
CA LEU A 292 32.29 10.81 -14.04
C LEU A 292 33.36 11.01 -15.14
N GLY A 293 34.63 11.13 -14.73
CA GLY A 293 35.77 11.29 -15.66
C GLY A 293 35.89 10.10 -16.61
N LEU A 294 35.74 8.89 -16.11
CA LEU A 294 35.76 7.66 -16.90
C LEU A 294 34.61 7.59 -17.89
N ALA A 295 33.39 7.89 -17.43
CA ALA A 295 32.21 7.94 -18.29
C ALA A 295 32.36 8.98 -19.41
N ALA A 296 32.85 10.18 -19.09
CA ALA A 296 33.14 11.21 -20.08
C ALA A 296 34.23 10.80 -21.08
N ALA A 297 35.28 10.10 -20.63
CA ALA A 297 36.33 9.58 -21.51
C ALA A 297 35.77 8.50 -22.45
N ALA A 298 35.01 7.54 -21.97
CA ALA A 298 34.34 6.52 -22.77
C ALA A 298 33.48 7.14 -23.88
N ARG A 299 32.65 8.14 -23.51
CA ARG A 299 31.83 8.88 -24.48
C ARG A 299 32.62 9.52 -25.60
N ARG A 300 33.81 10.11 -25.30
CA ARG A 300 34.68 10.70 -26.34
C ARG A 300 35.24 9.65 -27.31
N LEU A 301 35.32 8.42 -26.88
CA LEU A 301 35.77 7.28 -27.72
C LEU A 301 34.59 6.61 -28.45
N GLY A 302 33.36 7.13 -28.32
CA GLY A 302 32.16 6.53 -28.90
C GLY A 302 31.66 5.29 -28.16
N ILE A 303 32.15 5.04 -26.93
CA ILE A 303 31.78 3.88 -26.10
C ILE A 303 30.70 4.33 -25.14
N ASP A 304 29.59 3.57 -25.07
CA ASP A 304 28.59 3.74 -24.03
C ASP A 304 29.04 3.11 -22.71
N PRO A 305 29.27 3.89 -21.64
CA PRO A 305 29.86 3.39 -20.40
C PRO A 305 28.93 2.42 -19.66
N GLU A 306 27.62 2.60 -19.75
CA GLU A 306 26.63 1.70 -19.15
C GLU A 306 26.71 0.31 -19.78
N THR A 307 26.70 0.24 -21.11
CA THR A 307 26.79 -1.02 -21.86
C THR A 307 28.14 -1.68 -21.63
N ALA A 308 29.25 -0.93 -21.67
CA ALA A 308 30.60 -1.46 -21.48
C ALA A 308 30.79 -2.07 -20.07
N LEU A 309 30.33 -1.37 -19.03
CA LEU A 309 30.35 -1.88 -17.66
C LEU A 309 29.47 -3.10 -17.49
N ARG A 310 28.27 -3.10 -18.10
CA ARG A 310 27.32 -4.21 -18.06
C ARG A 310 27.92 -5.48 -18.68
N GLU A 311 28.64 -5.36 -19.80
CA GLU A 311 29.30 -6.48 -20.46
C GLU A 311 30.45 -7.03 -19.60
N ALA A 312 31.30 -6.16 -19.05
CA ALA A 312 32.38 -6.54 -18.16
C ALA A 312 31.85 -7.26 -16.90
N ALA A 313 30.78 -6.71 -16.29
CA ALA A 313 30.16 -7.30 -15.12
C ALA A 313 29.49 -8.65 -15.41
N ARG A 314 28.95 -8.87 -16.62
CA ARG A 314 28.48 -10.20 -17.06
C ARG A 314 29.62 -11.21 -17.14
N GLY A 315 30.77 -10.82 -17.64
CA GLY A 315 31.98 -11.64 -17.63
C GLY A 315 32.39 -12.03 -16.21
N LEU A 316 32.39 -11.06 -15.29
CA LEU A 316 32.66 -11.28 -13.87
C LEU A 316 31.63 -12.27 -13.24
N ALA A 317 30.35 -12.10 -13.51
CA ALA A 317 29.30 -13.01 -13.04
C ALA A 317 29.50 -14.44 -13.60
N GLY A 318 30.03 -14.58 -14.80
CA GLY A 318 30.47 -15.87 -15.37
C GLY A 318 31.58 -16.52 -14.52
N GLN A 319 32.62 -15.77 -14.20
CA GLN A 319 33.74 -16.26 -13.35
C GLN A 319 33.23 -16.71 -11.96
N VAL A 320 32.32 -15.96 -11.33
CA VAL A 320 31.74 -16.37 -10.04
C VAL A 320 31.07 -17.74 -10.16
N ARG A 321 30.23 -17.94 -11.17
CA ARG A 321 29.52 -19.21 -11.36
C ARG A 321 30.44 -20.39 -11.67
N GLU A 322 31.48 -20.15 -12.43
CA GLU A 322 32.48 -21.18 -12.72
C GLU A 322 33.24 -21.62 -11.46
N ARG A 323 33.59 -20.65 -10.59
CA ARG A 323 34.26 -20.93 -9.31
C ARG A 323 33.36 -21.55 -8.24
N GLU A 324 32.06 -21.34 -8.30
CA GLU A 324 31.11 -22.06 -7.45
C GLU A 324 31.00 -23.55 -7.76
N THR A 325 31.36 -23.94 -8.98
CA THR A 325 31.29 -25.34 -9.46
C THR A 325 32.63 -26.08 -9.38
N SER A 326 33.70 -25.38 -9.04
CA SER A 326 35.07 -25.94 -8.94
C SER A 326 35.41 -26.31 -7.50
#